data_cfc1575cfe9051f6379e028a14cdf0a2
#
_entry.id   cfc1575cfe9051f6379e028a14cdf0a2
#
_cell.length_a   1.000
_cell.length_b   1.000
_cell.length_c   1.000
_cell.angle_alpha   90.00
_cell.angle_beta   90.00
_cell.angle_gamma   90.00
#
_symmetry.space_group_name_H-M   'P 1'
#
loop_
_entity.id
_entity.type
_entity.pdbx_description
1 polymer ?
#
loop_
_entity_poly.entity_id
_entity_poly.type
_entity_poly.pdbx_seq_one_letter_code
_entity_poly.pdbx_strand_id
1 'polypeptide(L)'
;SSEDGLRSAMKIDDHIYLEKNTSTAMKLSILRRLFALYHVDAMELVFYLRAADGEKAAESSRFALRRRYWEYAVPEIQKQHLHRGTYGNVNPTTSNTLSGFFGISGFSIQCIANFDGARVDFYLGSSDAEKNKAAFDLLHSHREEIESELGVGLIWERADQYKASWLSYAMDGVSIGNEADWAAMAKFHAEWSDAICNAVLPYLQSGSELDQRLSEVAGVLREWVVQWADVKA
;
A
#
# COMPACT_ATOMS: atom_id res chain seq x y z
N SER A 1 -5.68 -43.06 14.87
CA SER A 1 -5.71 -41.96 13.89
C SER A 1 -5.84 -40.67 14.64
N SER A 2 -4.72 -39.98 14.75
CA SER A 2 -4.61 -38.73 15.50
C SER A 2 -5.30 -37.60 14.74
N GLU A 3 -5.88 -36.63 15.46
CA GLU A 3 -6.39 -35.37 14.92
C GLU A 3 -5.39 -34.61 14.03
N ASP A 4 -4.10 -34.87 14.19
CA ASP A 4 -3.03 -34.29 13.35
C ASP A 4 -3.02 -34.81 11.90
N GLY A 5 -3.50 -36.03 11.65
CA GLY A 5 -3.63 -36.57 10.29
C GLY A 5 -4.77 -35.88 9.50
N LEU A 6 -5.80 -35.43 10.19
CA LEU A 6 -6.95 -34.74 9.59
C LEU A 6 -6.61 -33.27 9.21
N ARG A 7 -5.67 -32.62 9.90
CA ARG A 7 -5.25 -31.23 9.60
C ARG A 7 -4.47 -31.09 8.29
N SER A 8 -3.92 -32.17 7.76
CA SER A 8 -3.21 -32.18 6.47
C SER A 8 -4.06 -32.62 5.29
N ALA A 9 -5.31 -33.01 5.53
CA ALA A 9 -6.25 -33.45 4.51
C ALA A 9 -7.06 -32.30 3.94
N MET A 10 -7.28 -32.31 2.63
CA MET A 10 -8.18 -31.35 1.97
C MET A 10 -9.61 -31.80 2.18
N LYS A 11 -10.42 -31.00 2.88
CA LYS A 11 -11.85 -31.23 3.07
C LYS A 11 -12.58 -30.95 1.76
N ILE A 12 -13.31 -31.93 1.24
CA ILE A 12 -14.14 -31.82 0.03
C ILE A 12 -15.59 -31.57 0.41
N ASP A 13 -16.10 -32.32 1.42
CA ASP A 13 -17.37 -32.04 2.06
C ASP A 13 -17.30 -32.48 3.54
N ASP A 14 -18.43 -32.46 4.28
CA ASP A 14 -18.44 -32.79 5.71
C ASP A 14 -18.04 -34.25 6.03
N HIS A 15 -18.00 -35.12 5.02
CA HIS A 15 -17.68 -36.52 5.15
C HIS A 15 -16.53 -37.02 4.29
N ILE A 16 -15.96 -36.19 3.41
CA ILE A 16 -14.92 -36.59 2.45
C ILE A 16 -13.66 -35.76 2.64
N TYR A 17 -12.58 -36.45 3.02
CA TYR A 17 -11.25 -35.88 3.19
C TYR A 17 -10.27 -36.57 2.25
N LEU A 18 -9.43 -35.80 1.57
CA LEU A 18 -8.33 -36.31 0.75
C LEU A 18 -6.99 -36.05 1.46
N GLU A 19 -6.28 -37.11 1.82
CA GLU A 19 -4.94 -37.00 2.35
C GLU A 19 -3.96 -36.47 1.29
N LYS A 20 -3.00 -35.67 1.73
CA LYS A 20 -2.02 -35.01 0.86
C LYS A 20 -1.25 -35.99 -0.02
N ASN A 21 -1.03 -37.23 0.46
CA ASN A 21 -0.28 -38.28 -0.22
C ASN A 21 -1.16 -39.33 -0.93
N THR A 22 -2.47 -39.07 -1.09
CA THR A 22 -3.37 -39.98 -1.80
C THR A 22 -2.91 -40.18 -3.24
N SER A 23 -2.81 -41.44 -3.69
CA SER A 23 -2.40 -41.79 -5.05
C SER A 23 -3.33 -41.18 -6.11
N THR A 24 -2.78 -40.87 -7.29
CA THR A 24 -3.54 -40.33 -8.42
C THR A 24 -4.72 -41.22 -8.80
N ALA A 25 -4.55 -42.56 -8.75
CA ALA A 25 -5.62 -43.52 -9.04
C ALA A 25 -6.78 -43.42 -8.04
N MET A 26 -6.46 -43.24 -6.75
CA MET A 26 -7.45 -43.09 -5.69
C MET A 26 -8.17 -41.74 -5.77
N LYS A 27 -7.47 -40.68 -6.07
CA LYS A 27 -8.05 -39.33 -6.36
C LYS A 27 -9.06 -39.40 -7.51
N LEU A 28 -8.72 -40.06 -8.60
CA LEU A 28 -9.60 -40.24 -9.75
C LEU A 28 -10.84 -41.11 -9.40
N SER A 29 -10.64 -42.14 -8.58
CA SER A 29 -11.78 -42.99 -8.10
C SER A 29 -12.76 -42.20 -7.24
N ILE A 30 -12.25 -41.34 -6.34
CA ILE A 30 -13.05 -40.44 -5.49
C ILE A 30 -13.80 -39.41 -6.35
N LEU A 31 -13.10 -38.79 -7.29
CA LEU A 31 -13.71 -37.83 -8.23
C LEU A 31 -14.86 -38.48 -9.04
N ARG A 32 -14.66 -39.69 -9.56
CA ARG A 32 -15.72 -40.41 -10.28
C ARG A 32 -16.95 -40.68 -9.41
N ARG A 33 -16.77 -40.97 -8.11
CA ARG A 33 -17.89 -41.16 -7.18
C ARG A 33 -18.59 -39.83 -6.88
N LEU A 34 -17.86 -38.74 -6.72
CA LEU A 34 -18.43 -37.41 -6.53
C LEU A 34 -19.26 -36.97 -7.74
N PHE A 35 -18.76 -37.20 -8.97
CA PHE A 35 -19.53 -36.93 -10.19
C PHE A 35 -20.86 -37.69 -10.24
N ALA A 36 -20.84 -38.97 -9.83
CA ALA A 36 -22.07 -39.80 -9.80
C ALA A 36 -23.06 -39.30 -8.73
N LEU A 37 -22.60 -38.80 -7.59
CA LEU A 37 -23.42 -38.33 -6.48
C LEU A 37 -24.03 -36.95 -6.72
N TYR A 38 -23.30 -36.05 -7.35
CA TYR A 38 -23.71 -34.63 -7.50
C TYR A 38 -24.16 -34.30 -8.92
N HIS A 39 -24.23 -35.25 -9.82
CA HIS A 39 -24.61 -35.06 -11.24
C HIS A 39 -23.81 -33.97 -11.97
N VAL A 40 -22.56 -33.74 -11.55
CA VAL A 40 -21.66 -32.76 -12.18
C VAL A 40 -20.98 -33.41 -13.37
N ASP A 41 -21.01 -32.75 -14.52
CA ASP A 41 -20.29 -33.23 -15.72
C ASP A 41 -18.74 -33.10 -15.47
N ALA A 42 -18.05 -34.19 -15.78
CA ALA A 42 -16.59 -34.26 -15.66
C ALA A 42 -15.87 -33.17 -16.48
N MET A 43 -16.46 -32.76 -17.60
CA MET A 43 -15.95 -31.68 -18.45
C MET A 43 -16.07 -30.31 -17.75
N GLU A 44 -17.18 -30.09 -17.05
CA GLU A 44 -17.46 -28.84 -16.33
C GLU A 44 -16.48 -28.64 -15.15
N LEU A 45 -16.18 -29.71 -14.39
CA LEU A 45 -15.20 -29.66 -13.32
C LEU A 45 -13.76 -29.45 -13.83
N VAL A 46 -13.38 -30.11 -14.95
CA VAL A 46 -12.06 -29.89 -15.57
C VAL A 46 -11.92 -28.45 -16.03
N PHE A 47 -12.99 -27.86 -16.57
CA PHE A 47 -12.99 -26.44 -16.96
C PHE A 47 -12.82 -25.52 -15.75
N TYR A 48 -13.53 -25.80 -14.65
CA TYR A 48 -13.42 -25.04 -13.40
C TYR A 48 -12.03 -25.13 -12.76
N LEU A 49 -11.46 -26.32 -12.71
CA LEU A 49 -10.10 -26.55 -12.16
C LEU A 49 -9.03 -25.86 -13.03
N ARG A 50 -9.16 -25.90 -14.36
CA ARG A 50 -8.24 -25.20 -15.27
C ARG A 50 -8.34 -23.69 -15.17
N ALA A 51 -9.54 -23.14 -14.97
CA ALA A 51 -9.74 -21.72 -14.73
C ALA A 51 -9.09 -21.30 -13.42
N ALA A 52 -9.30 -22.04 -12.32
CA ALA A 52 -8.70 -21.77 -11.01
C ALA A 52 -7.17 -21.88 -11.01
N ASP A 53 -6.62 -22.87 -11.72
CA ASP A 53 -5.16 -23.02 -11.89
C ASP A 53 -4.58 -21.89 -12.76
N GLY A 54 -5.31 -21.44 -13.77
CA GLY A 54 -4.96 -20.30 -14.60
C GLY A 54 -4.93 -18.99 -13.81
N GLU A 55 -5.90 -18.76 -12.92
CA GLU A 55 -5.93 -17.59 -12.05
C GLU A 55 -4.75 -17.56 -11.07
N LYS A 56 -4.42 -18.68 -10.41
CA LYS A 56 -3.27 -18.79 -9.52
C LYS A 56 -1.94 -18.60 -10.25
N ALA A 57 -1.81 -19.13 -11.45
CA ALA A 57 -0.60 -18.95 -12.28
C ALA A 57 -0.47 -17.49 -12.72
N ALA A 58 -1.56 -16.83 -13.09
CA ALA A 58 -1.58 -15.41 -13.46
C ALA A 58 -1.25 -14.50 -12.26
N GLU A 59 -1.75 -14.82 -11.07
CA GLU A 59 -1.43 -14.09 -9.84
C GLU A 59 0.05 -14.24 -9.47
N SER A 60 0.57 -15.46 -9.49
CA SER A 60 2.00 -15.74 -9.26
C SER A 60 2.90 -15.00 -10.26
N SER A 61 2.49 -14.95 -11.54
CA SER A 61 3.21 -14.21 -12.58
C SER A 61 3.21 -12.70 -12.32
N ARG A 62 2.07 -12.13 -11.88
CA ARG A 62 1.98 -10.71 -11.51
C ARG A 62 2.87 -10.35 -10.32
N PHE A 63 2.92 -11.19 -9.29
CA PHE A 63 3.79 -11.00 -8.14
C PHE A 63 5.28 -11.04 -8.52
N ALA A 64 5.67 -12.00 -9.35
CA ALA A 64 7.03 -12.11 -9.85
C ALA A 64 7.42 -10.88 -10.69
N LEU A 65 6.53 -10.41 -11.56
CA LEU A 65 6.74 -9.22 -12.39
C LEU A 65 6.91 -7.95 -11.55
N ARG A 66 6.05 -7.73 -10.55
CA ARG A 66 6.15 -6.60 -9.63
C ARG A 66 7.47 -6.60 -8.87
N ARG A 67 7.87 -7.76 -8.37
CA ARG A 67 9.15 -7.91 -7.68
C ARG A 67 10.33 -7.55 -8.58
N ARG A 68 10.37 -8.05 -9.83
CA ARG A 68 11.41 -7.73 -10.82
C ARG A 68 11.45 -6.23 -11.13
N TYR A 69 10.28 -5.61 -11.29
CA TYR A 69 10.22 -4.16 -11.48
C TYR A 69 10.82 -3.40 -10.30
N TRP A 70 10.48 -3.76 -9.06
CA TRP A 70 11.04 -3.09 -7.88
C TRP A 70 12.51 -3.39 -7.67
N GLU A 71 13.01 -4.57 -8.04
CA GLU A 71 14.45 -4.87 -8.08
C GLU A 71 15.20 -3.94 -9.04
N TYR A 72 14.57 -3.54 -10.13
CA TYR A 72 15.07 -2.55 -11.08
C TYR A 72 14.95 -1.11 -10.55
N ALA A 73 13.78 -0.72 -10.04
CA ALA A 73 13.44 0.68 -9.74
C ALA A 73 13.99 1.17 -8.39
N VAL A 74 14.08 0.31 -7.35
CA VAL A 74 14.52 0.70 -6.00
C VAL A 74 15.91 1.34 -5.99
N PRO A 75 16.94 0.82 -6.68
CA PRO A 75 18.24 1.47 -6.72
C PRO A 75 18.20 2.89 -7.32
N GLU A 76 17.36 3.14 -8.31
CA GLU A 76 17.20 4.47 -8.92
C GLU A 76 16.48 5.44 -7.96
N ILE A 77 15.41 4.99 -7.30
CA ILE A 77 14.68 5.76 -6.29
C ILE A 77 15.61 6.13 -5.12
N GLN A 78 16.41 5.19 -4.64
CA GLN A 78 17.34 5.42 -3.52
C GLN A 78 18.44 6.42 -3.84
N LYS A 79 18.91 6.49 -5.09
CA LYS A 79 19.96 7.44 -5.52
C LYS A 79 19.48 8.88 -5.54
N GLN A 80 18.24 9.13 -5.94
CA GLN A 80 17.72 10.47 -6.18
C GLN A 80 17.03 11.08 -4.95
N HIS A 81 16.63 10.27 -3.97
CA HIS A 81 15.85 10.74 -2.84
C HIS A 81 16.70 11.58 -1.87
N LEU A 82 16.45 12.90 -1.83
CA LEU A 82 17.16 13.85 -0.96
C LEU A 82 16.77 13.71 0.51
N HIS A 83 15.52 13.32 0.81
CA HIS A 83 15.09 13.01 2.17
C HIS A 83 15.71 11.70 2.63
N ARG A 84 16.84 11.84 3.32
CA ARG A 84 17.66 10.73 3.80
C ARG A 84 16.81 9.74 4.61
N GLY A 85 16.79 8.50 4.18
CA GLY A 85 16.15 7.40 4.86
C GLY A 85 14.72 7.06 4.40
N THR A 86 14.06 7.91 3.60
CA THR A 86 12.69 7.64 3.15
C THR A 86 12.56 6.27 2.45
N TYR A 87 13.50 5.93 1.57
CA TYR A 87 13.59 4.63 0.92
C TYR A 87 14.85 3.83 1.26
N GLY A 88 15.67 4.31 2.23
CA GLY A 88 17.01 3.74 2.50
C GLY A 88 17.01 2.25 2.87
N ASN A 89 15.98 1.78 3.56
CA ASN A 89 15.84 0.39 4.00
C ASN A 89 14.70 -0.36 3.29
N VAL A 90 14.20 0.17 2.17
CA VAL A 90 13.09 -0.45 1.44
C VAL A 90 13.63 -1.55 0.53
N ASN A 91 13.01 -2.71 0.58
CA ASN A 91 13.32 -3.86 -0.26
C ASN A 91 12.27 -4.04 -1.36
N PRO A 92 12.63 -4.63 -2.51
CA PRO A 92 11.69 -5.01 -3.55
C PRO A 92 10.55 -5.87 -3.01
N THR A 93 9.32 -5.53 -3.40
CA THR A 93 8.08 -6.16 -2.94
C THR A 93 7.34 -6.85 -4.09
N THR A 94 6.39 -7.71 -3.77
CA THR A 94 5.42 -8.29 -4.71
C THR A 94 4.14 -7.45 -4.86
N SER A 95 3.99 -6.39 -4.03
CA SER A 95 2.92 -5.41 -4.16
C SER A 95 3.14 -4.52 -5.39
N ASN A 96 2.07 -3.94 -5.93
CA ASN A 96 2.18 -2.84 -6.89
C ASN A 96 2.62 -1.53 -6.24
N THR A 97 2.65 -1.45 -4.91
CA THR A 97 2.99 -0.26 -4.13
C THR A 97 4.29 -0.47 -3.38
N LEU A 98 5.19 0.50 -3.48
CA LEU A 98 6.40 0.64 -2.69
C LEU A 98 6.26 1.88 -1.80
N SER A 99 6.31 1.72 -0.48
CA SER A 99 6.13 2.82 0.47
C SER A 99 7.46 3.28 1.05
N GLY A 100 7.68 4.59 1.07
CA GLY A 100 8.75 5.27 1.77
C GLY A 100 8.21 6.07 2.96
N PHE A 101 9.01 6.20 4.03
CA PHE A 101 8.62 6.88 5.27
C PHE A 101 9.59 8.02 5.58
N PHE A 102 9.06 9.14 6.04
CA PHE A 102 9.81 10.38 6.30
C PHE A 102 9.68 10.88 7.75
N GLY A 103 9.36 9.98 8.69
CA GLY A 103 9.36 10.26 10.14
C GLY A 103 8.03 10.75 10.72
N ILE A 104 7.00 11.02 9.92
CA ILE A 104 5.66 11.34 10.41
C ILE A 104 4.85 10.06 10.50
N SER A 105 4.45 9.68 11.71
CA SER A 105 3.73 8.43 11.95
C SER A 105 2.40 8.37 11.20
N GLY A 106 2.21 7.31 10.43
CA GLY A 106 1.01 7.04 9.65
C GLY A 106 0.96 7.74 8.29
N PHE A 107 1.98 8.54 7.92
CA PHE A 107 2.08 9.16 6.60
C PHE A 107 3.23 8.53 5.82
N SER A 108 3.05 8.42 4.51
CA SER A 108 4.05 7.82 3.62
C SER A 108 3.99 8.41 2.22
N ILE A 109 5.10 8.32 1.51
CA ILE A 109 5.13 8.53 0.07
C ILE A 109 5.13 7.16 -0.61
N GLN A 110 4.27 6.96 -1.57
CA GLN A 110 4.03 5.66 -2.20
C GLN A 110 4.28 5.76 -3.70
N CYS A 111 5.18 4.92 -4.21
CA CYS A 111 5.34 4.68 -5.64
C CYS A 111 4.45 3.51 -6.04
N ILE A 112 3.62 3.69 -7.06
CA ILE A 112 2.63 2.71 -7.50
C ILE A 112 2.89 2.36 -8.97
N ALA A 113 3.12 1.08 -9.25
CA ALA A 113 3.37 0.56 -10.59
C ALA A 113 2.24 -0.37 -11.02
N ASN A 114 1.49 0.05 -12.04
CA ASN A 114 0.34 -0.67 -12.56
C ASN A 114 0.55 -1.08 -14.03
N PHE A 115 -0.40 -1.86 -14.57
CA PHE A 115 -0.41 -2.26 -15.97
C PHE A 115 -0.90 -1.15 -16.91
N ASP A 116 -1.51 -0.10 -16.38
CA ASP A 116 -2.12 1.02 -17.09
C ASP A 116 -1.50 2.38 -16.74
N GLY A 117 -0.42 2.39 -15.94
CA GLY A 117 0.27 3.62 -15.58
C GLY A 117 1.18 3.49 -14.37
N ALA A 118 1.84 4.59 -14.03
CA ALA A 118 2.60 4.77 -12.80
C ALA A 118 2.04 5.95 -12.01
N ARG A 119 2.13 5.91 -10.67
CA ARG A 119 1.60 6.97 -9.81
C ARG A 119 2.48 7.15 -8.58
N VAL A 120 2.51 8.37 -8.09
CA VAL A 120 3.10 8.68 -6.78
C VAL A 120 2.00 9.30 -5.92
N ASP A 121 1.80 8.75 -4.73
CA ASP A 121 0.82 9.21 -3.74
C ASP A 121 1.54 9.70 -2.48
N PHE A 122 1.23 10.91 -2.04
CA PHE A 122 1.49 11.30 -0.66
C PHE A 122 0.28 10.86 0.17
N TYR A 123 0.47 9.80 0.97
CA TYR A 123 -0.58 9.07 1.64
C TYR A 123 -0.68 9.46 3.11
N LEU A 124 -1.83 9.96 3.53
CA LEU A 124 -2.18 10.36 4.88
C LEU A 124 -3.04 9.25 5.50
N GLY A 125 -2.41 8.24 6.10
CA GLY A 125 -3.07 6.99 6.49
C GLY A 125 -2.76 6.54 7.92
N SER A 126 -2.71 7.49 8.89
CA SER A 126 -2.62 7.14 10.30
C SER A 126 -3.88 6.41 10.79
N SER A 127 -3.83 5.79 11.95
CA SER A 127 -5.01 5.16 12.58
C SER A 127 -6.11 6.15 12.94
N ASP A 128 -5.76 7.43 13.10
CA ASP A 128 -6.64 8.55 13.44
C ASP A 128 -7.14 9.22 12.15
N ALA A 129 -8.44 9.05 11.87
CA ALA A 129 -9.08 9.61 10.70
C ALA A 129 -9.14 11.15 10.75
N GLU A 130 -9.38 11.75 11.92
CA GLU A 130 -9.47 13.21 12.07
C GLU A 130 -8.11 13.86 11.79
N LYS A 131 -7.02 13.26 12.31
CA LYS A 131 -5.66 13.68 12.00
C LYS A 131 -5.37 13.65 10.50
N ASN A 132 -5.80 12.59 9.80
CA ASN A 132 -5.59 12.46 8.36
C ASN A 132 -6.35 13.54 7.58
N LYS A 133 -7.60 13.81 7.97
CA LYS A 133 -8.43 14.84 7.33
C LYS A 133 -7.92 16.25 7.61
N ALA A 134 -7.52 16.53 8.86
CA ALA A 134 -6.93 17.81 9.22
C ALA A 134 -5.62 18.10 8.46
N ALA A 135 -4.75 17.07 8.33
CA ALA A 135 -3.53 17.19 7.53
C ALA A 135 -3.84 17.43 6.03
N PHE A 136 -4.84 16.72 5.50
CA PHE A 136 -5.27 16.95 4.12
C PHE A 136 -5.81 18.37 3.93
N ASP A 137 -6.69 18.85 4.80
CA ASP A 137 -7.32 20.17 4.72
C ASP A 137 -6.26 21.28 4.84
N LEU A 138 -5.24 21.09 5.71
CA LEU A 138 -4.10 21.99 5.80
C LEU A 138 -3.32 22.04 4.48
N LEU A 139 -2.95 20.92 3.90
CA LEU A 139 -2.23 20.87 2.62
C LEU A 139 -3.07 21.44 1.48
N HIS A 140 -4.36 21.12 1.47
CA HIS A 140 -5.27 21.63 0.44
C HIS A 140 -5.47 23.16 0.52
N SER A 141 -5.36 23.76 1.71
CA SER A 141 -5.36 25.22 1.86
C SER A 141 -4.15 25.91 1.22
N HIS A 142 -3.06 25.14 1.00
CA HIS A 142 -1.82 25.60 0.31
C HIS A 142 -1.66 24.97 -1.08
N ARG A 143 -2.77 24.53 -1.67
CA ARG A 143 -2.75 23.82 -2.95
C ARG A 143 -2.07 24.62 -4.05
N GLU A 144 -2.39 25.90 -4.18
CA GLU A 144 -1.88 26.76 -5.25
C GLU A 144 -0.36 26.93 -5.13
N GLU A 145 0.17 27.08 -3.92
CA GLU A 145 1.60 27.20 -3.66
C GLU A 145 2.33 25.88 -3.96
N ILE A 146 1.77 24.75 -3.51
CA ILE A 146 2.34 23.42 -3.74
C ILE A 146 2.36 23.09 -5.24
N GLU A 147 1.26 23.29 -5.95
CA GLU A 147 1.17 23.03 -7.39
C GLU A 147 2.03 24.00 -8.21
N SER A 148 2.19 25.24 -7.75
CA SER A 148 3.09 26.21 -8.38
C SER A 148 4.56 25.81 -8.23
N GLU A 149 4.97 25.30 -7.06
CA GLU A 149 6.34 24.81 -6.82
C GLU A 149 6.63 23.58 -7.68
N LEU A 150 5.66 22.66 -7.80
CA LEU A 150 5.79 21.44 -8.59
C LEU A 150 5.69 21.70 -10.12
N GLY A 151 5.08 22.81 -10.52
CA GLY A 151 4.82 23.13 -11.93
C GLY A 151 3.75 22.28 -12.58
N VAL A 152 2.98 21.52 -11.80
CA VAL A 152 1.89 20.62 -12.25
C VAL A 152 0.71 20.62 -11.29
N GLY A 153 -0.47 20.30 -11.78
CA GLY A 153 -1.63 20.02 -10.93
C GLY A 153 -1.59 18.62 -10.34
N LEU A 154 -2.00 18.48 -9.09
CA LEU A 154 -2.13 17.21 -8.41
C LEU A 154 -3.60 16.75 -8.37
N ILE A 155 -3.80 15.46 -8.19
CA ILE A 155 -5.11 14.88 -7.86
C ILE A 155 -5.24 14.89 -6.34
N TRP A 156 -6.23 15.61 -5.82
CA TRP A 156 -6.48 15.78 -4.40
C TRP A 156 -7.70 14.96 -3.98
N GLU A 157 -7.50 13.95 -3.14
CA GLU A 157 -8.57 13.08 -2.66
C GLU A 157 -8.66 13.08 -1.13
N ARG A 158 -9.63 13.84 -0.60
CA ARG A 158 -9.95 13.83 0.82
C ARG A 158 -10.54 12.49 1.25
N ALA A 159 -11.30 11.85 0.36
CA ALA A 159 -11.86 10.50 0.50
C ALA A 159 -12.64 10.32 1.82
N ASP A 160 -13.71 11.10 2.04
CA ASP A 160 -14.45 11.13 3.31
C ASP A 160 -15.05 9.78 3.73
N GLN A 161 -15.26 8.87 2.78
CA GLN A 161 -15.70 7.50 3.02
C GLN A 161 -14.60 6.58 3.60
N TYR A 162 -13.33 7.00 3.56
CA TYR A 162 -12.18 6.25 4.09
C TYR A 162 -11.50 7.01 5.22
N LYS A 163 -10.73 6.31 6.05
CA LYS A 163 -9.90 6.95 7.06
C LYS A 163 -8.76 7.77 6.47
N ALA A 164 -8.17 7.26 5.39
CA ALA A 164 -7.04 7.89 4.71
C ALA A 164 -7.49 9.02 3.77
N SER A 165 -6.53 9.87 3.43
CA SER A 165 -6.61 10.86 2.36
C SER A 165 -5.28 10.84 1.59
N TRP A 166 -5.27 11.33 0.36
CA TRP A 166 -4.03 11.37 -0.43
C TRP A 166 -4.06 12.48 -1.47
N LEU A 167 -2.88 12.84 -1.91
CA LEU A 167 -2.65 13.66 -3.10
C LEU A 167 -1.72 12.88 -4.02
N SER A 168 -1.99 12.95 -5.33
CA SER A 168 -1.37 12.07 -6.31
C SER A 168 -0.89 12.82 -7.53
N TYR A 169 0.18 12.29 -8.14
CA TYR A 169 0.55 12.59 -9.51
C TYR A 169 0.74 11.31 -10.29
N ALA A 170 0.19 11.27 -11.52
CA ALA A 170 0.15 10.07 -12.35
C ALA A 170 0.89 10.25 -13.67
N MET A 171 1.41 9.15 -14.19
CA MET A 171 2.01 9.01 -15.50
C MET A 171 1.24 7.94 -16.27
N ASP A 172 0.55 8.35 -17.31
CA ASP A 172 -0.22 7.47 -18.20
C ASP A 172 0.61 6.95 -19.35
N GLY A 173 0.11 5.93 -20.05
CA GLY A 173 0.71 5.39 -21.27
C GLY A 173 1.95 4.52 -21.04
N VAL A 174 2.21 4.10 -19.81
CA VAL A 174 3.27 3.16 -19.42
C VAL A 174 2.69 1.95 -18.72
N SER A 175 3.39 0.84 -18.72
CA SER A 175 2.93 -0.41 -18.11
C SER A 175 4.06 -1.17 -17.43
N ILE A 176 3.80 -1.67 -16.23
CA ILE A 176 4.73 -2.61 -15.58
C ILE A 176 4.93 -3.88 -16.40
N GLY A 177 3.94 -4.25 -17.23
CA GLY A 177 3.99 -5.40 -18.17
C GLY A 177 4.95 -5.20 -19.35
N ASN A 178 5.37 -3.97 -19.64
CA ASN A 178 6.30 -3.65 -20.70
C ASN A 178 7.66 -3.21 -20.11
N GLU A 179 8.66 -4.06 -20.19
CA GLU A 179 9.99 -3.78 -19.64
C GLU A 179 10.66 -2.54 -20.28
N ALA A 180 10.27 -2.15 -21.50
CA ALA A 180 10.77 -0.95 -22.15
C ALA A 180 10.32 0.35 -21.44
N ASP A 181 9.22 0.31 -20.68
CA ASP A 181 8.69 1.46 -19.93
C ASP A 181 9.36 1.61 -18.56
N TRP A 182 10.04 0.58 -18.06
CA TRP A 182 10.55 0.53 -16.69
C TRP A 182 11.51 1.67 -16.36
N ALA A 183 12.36 2.05 -17.31
CA ALA A 183 13.30 3.16 -17.11
C ALA A 183 12.57 4.49 -16.91
N ALA A 184 11.53 4.76 -17.71
CA ALA A 184 10.71 5.96 -17.58
C ALA A 184 9.89 5.95 -16.28
N MET A 185 9.29 4.80 -15.93
CA MET A 185 8.53 4.63 -14.68
C MET A 185 9.42 4.79 -13.44
N ALA A 186 10.61 4.19 -13.42
CA ALA A 186 11.54 4.29 -12.30
C ALA A 186 12.04 5.73 -12.10
N LYS A 187 12.38 6.41 -13.19
CA LYS A 187 12.72 7.84 -13.17
C LYS A 187 11.57 8.69 -12.64
N PHE A 188 10.35 8.47 -13.14
CA PHE A 188 9.14 9.14 -12.66
C PHE A 188 8.95 8.95 -11.16
N HIS A 189 9.02 7.71 -10.66
CA HIS A 189 8.89 7.43 -9.23
C HIS A 189 9.96 8.13 -8.39
N ALA A 190 11.21 8.12 -8.84
CA ALA A 190 12.32 8.76 -8.14
C ALA A 190 12.16 10.29 -8.08
N GLU A 191 11.87 10.93 -9.20
CA GLU A 191 11.75 12.39 -9.30
C GLU A 191 10.52 12.91 -8.55
N TRP A 192 9.36 12.29 -8.77
CA TRP A 192 8.11 12.79 -8.21
C TRP A 192 7.91 12.43 -6.74
N SER A 193 8.44 11.32 -6.27
CA SER A 193 8.39 11.03 -4.83
C SER A 193 9.24 12.01 -4.03
N ASP A 194 10.37 12.45 -4.55
CA ASP A 194 11.21 13.47 -3.93
C ASP A 194 10.58 14.86 -4.04
N ALA A 195 10.13 15.25 -5.23
CA ALA A 195 9.52 16.56 -5.47
C ALA A 195 8.28 16.79 -4.60
N ILE A 196 7.36 15.82 -4.54
CA ILE A 196 6.14 15.92 -3.71
C ILE A 196 6.50 16.00 -2.22
N CYS A 197 7.47 15.20 -1.75
CA CYS A 197 7.93 15.30 -0.36
C CYS A 197 8.48 16.70 -0.06
N ASN A 198 9.32 17.25 -0.92
CA ASN A 198 9.92 18.57 -0.74
C ASN A 198 8.85 19.67 -0.69
N ALA A 199 7.85 19.62 -1.57
CA ALA A 199 6.79 20.61 -1.63
C ALA A 199 5.79 20.52 -0.46
N VAL A 200 5.57 19.32 0.10
CA VAL A 200 4.49 19.06 1.08
C VAL A 200 4.98 19.10 2.53
N LEU A 201 6.17 18.52 2.82
CA LEU A 201 6.66 18.36 4.19
C LEU A 201 6.83 19.67 4.98
N PRO A 202 7.25 20.82 4.40
CA PRO A 202 7.36 22.07 5.13
C PRO A 202 6.07 22.51 5.82
N TYR A 203 4.91 22.29 5.20
CA TYR A 203 3.61 22.65 5.78
C TYR A 203 3.24 21.76 6.96
N LEU A 204 3.54 20.44 6.88
CA LEU A 204 3.26 19.50 7.96
C LEU A 204 4.20 19.67 9.15
N GLN A 205 5.46 20.03 8.90
CA GLN A 205 6.47 20.24 9.95
C GLN A 205 6.23 21.57 10.69
N SER A 206 5.90 22.63 9.98
CA SER A 206 5.59 23.93 10.57
C SER A 206 4.37 23.88 11.49
N GLY A 207 3.34 23.11 11.11
CA GLY A 207 2.18 22.87 11.96
C GLY A 207 2.54 22.12 13.25
N SER A 208 3.41 21.11 13.16
CA SER A 208 3.90 20.33 14.30
C SER A 208 4.75 21.17 15.27
N GLU A 209 5.61 22.04 14.77
CA GLU A 209 6.43 22.96 15.60
C GLU A 209 5.57 24.02 16.29
N LEU A 210 4.55 24.56 15.59
CA LEU A 210 3.61 25.51 16.17
C LEU A 210 2.76 24.86 17.27
N ASP A 211 2.25 23.66 17.05
CA ASP A 211 1.49 22.89 18.03
C ASP A 211 2.35 22.54 19.26
N GLN A 212 3.62 22.21 19.05
CA GLN A 212 4.56 21.97 20.16
C GLN A 212 4.81 23.24 20.95
N ARG A 213 5.07 24.38 20.32
CA ARG A 213 5.24 25.68 20.97
C ARG A 213 3.99 26.15 21.70
N LEU A 214 2.80 25.96 21.09
CA LEU A 214 1.53 26.27 21.75
C LEU A 214 1.29 25.38 22.98
N SER A 215 1.64 24.10 22.90
CA SER A 215 1.56 23.16 24.02
C SER A 215 2.51 23.54 25.16
N GLU A 216 3.73 23.95 24.86
CA GLU A 216 4.72 24.45 25.82
C GLU A 216 4.22 25.72 26.51
N VAL A 217 3.73 26.71 25.74
CA VAL A 217 3.16 27.95 26.27
C VAL A 217 1.93 27.68 27.13
N ALA A 218 1.04 26.78 26.69
CA ALA A 218 -0.13 26.38 27.48
C ALA A 218 0.27 25.66 28.79
N GLY A 219 1.37 24.90 28.78
CA GLY A 219 1.94 24.30 29.99
C GLY A 219 2.41 25.36 31.01
N VAL A 220 3.21 26.33 30.56
CA VAL A 220 3.68 27.45 31.37
C VAL A 220 2.52 28.28 31.92
N LEU A 221 1.52 28.57 31.11
CA LEU A 221 0.33 29.32 31.56
C LEU A 221 -0.47 28.57 32.61
N ARG A 222 -0.60 27.25 32.52
CA ARG A 222 -1.27 26.41 33.52
C ARG A 222 -0.52 26.43 34.86
N GLU A 223 0.78 26.33 34.86
CA GLU A 223 1.60 26.43 36.06
C GLU A 223 1.46 27.82 36.71
N TRP A 224 1.46 28.87 35.92
CA TRP A 224 1.23 30.21 36.38
C TRP A 224 -0.13 30.41 37.06
N VAL A 225 -1.19 29.87 36.47
CA VAL A 225 -2.55 29.95 37.00
C VAL A 225 -2.66 29.22 38.35
N VAL A 226 -2.01 28.04 38.47
CA VAL A 226 -1.96 27.29 39.73
C VAL A 226 -1.23 28.06 40.82
N GLN A 227 -0.02 28.59 40.52
CA GLN A 227 0.74 29.41 41.48
C GLN A 227 0.00 30.66 41.91
N TRP A 228 -0.76 31.29 41.00
CA TRP A 228 -1.54 32.49 41.31
C TRP A 228 -2.76 32.18 42.21
N ALA A 229 -3.36 31.02 42.05
CA ALA A 229 -4.44 30.55 42.94
C ALA A 229 -3.96 30.28 44.37
N ASP A 230 -2.75 29.70 44.52
CA ASP A 230 -2.16 29.41 45.83
C ASP A 230 -1.69 30.67 46.57
N VAL A 231 -1.37 31.76 45.87
CA VAL A 231 -1.00 33.05 46.50
C VAL A 231 -2.22 33.82 47.02
N LYS A 232 -3.43 33.48 46.57
CA LYS A 232 -4.69 34.13 47.00
C LYS A 232 -5.49 33.37 48.03
N ALA A 233 -5.05 32.16 48.40
CA ALA A 233 -5.63 31.34 49.47
C ALA A 233 -4.93 31.62 50.80
#